data_84ba8cbc2a515bbe835903431e2a7d7c
#
_entry.id   84ba8cbc2a515bbe835903431e2a7d7c
#
_cell.length_a   1.000
_cell.length_b   1.000
_cell.length_c   1.000
_cell.angle_alpha   90.00
_cell.angle_beta   90.00
_cell.angle_gamma   90.00
#
_symmetry.space_group_name_H-M   'P 1'
#
loop_
_entity.id
_entity.type
_entity.pdbx_description
1 polymer ?
#
loop_
_entity_poly.entity_id
_entity_poly.type
_entity_poly.pdbx_seq_one_letter_code
_entity_poly.pdbx_strand_id
1 'polypeptide(L)'
;MKLNRRMGRYLQDLRSREVGAAFAPRRPDVRIVETGGCFLLGGFLEKPHLSAADFPDQTGLECSANKLRMEAMFDARIASSCPLLLLTAGLVTARTVSEALSRYPGRFNVIVSYDGESCAVRFHKIRAGQRWLAEDLEGYVDEGVLVFEAGTAVPFPALLSA
;
A
#
# COMPACT_ATOMS: atom_id res chain seq x y z
N MET A 1 2.08 -9.32 10.29
CA MET A 1 1.18 -9.18 9.13
C MET A 1 -0.23 -9.54 9.55
N LYS A 2 -1.21 -8.71 9.18
CA LYS A 2 -2.66 -8.99 9.35
C LYS A 2 -3.35 -8.78 7.99
N LEU A 3 -4.40 -9.54 7.73
CA LEU A 3 -5.25 -9.36 6.54
C LEU A 3 -6.68 -9.83 6.85
N ASN A 4 -7.67 -9.27 6.16
CA ASN A 4 -9.05 -9.75 6.24
C ASN A 4 -9.29 -10.93 5.27
N ARG A 5 -10.41 -11.65 5.46
CA ARG A 5 -10.78 -12.81 4.64
C ARG A 5 -10.89 -12.46 3.15
N ARG A 6 -11.34 -11.26 2.82
CA ARG A 6 -11.48 -10.82 1.44
C ARG A 6 -10.11 -10.71 0.74
N MET A 7 -9.12 -10.11 1.39
CA MET A 7 -7.74 -10.08 0.90
C MET A 7 -7.17 -11.50 0.76
N GLY A 8 -7.45 -12.38 1.72
CA GLY A 8 -7.03 -13.78 1.66
C GLY A 8 -7.51 -14.49 0.39
N ARG A 9 -8.77 -14.28 -0.02
CA ARG A 9 -9.33 -14.81 -1.29
C ARG A 9 -8.62 -14.23 -2.50
N TYR A 10 -8.43 -12.93 -2.57
CA TYR A 10 -7.70 -12.29 -3.68
C TYR A 10 -6.27 -12.80 -3.84
N LEU A 11 -5.57 -13.02 -2.73
CA LEU A 11 -4.21 -13.60 -2.76
C LEU A 11 -4.22 -15.07 -3.19
N GLN A 12 -5.27 -15.83 -2.87
CA GLN A 12 -5.45 -17.19 -3.34
C GLN A 12 -5.72 -17.22 -4.84
N ASP A 13 -6.60 -16.35 -5.34
CA ASP A 13 -6.88 -16.20 -6.77
C ASP A 13 -5.63 -15.80 -7.55
N LEU A 14 -4.81 -14.92 -6.98
CA LEU A 14 -3.54 -14.50 -7.58
C LEU A 14 -2.54 -15.67 -7.69
N ARG A 15 -2.51 -16.58 -6.71
CA ARG A 15 -1.65 -17.77 -6.72
C ARG A 15 -2.12 -18.82 -7.73
N SER A 16 -3.45 -18.97 -7.90
CA SER A 16 -4.04 -19.96 -8.78
C SER A 16 -4.01 -19.56 -10.26
N ARG A 17 -3.92 -18.29 -10.55
CA ARG A 17 -3.80 -17.76 -11.90
C ARG A 17 -2.33 -17.47 -12.17
N GLU A 18 -1.79 -18.04 -13.24
CA GLU A 18 -0.58 -17.52 -13.87
C GLU A 18 -0.93 -16.11 -14.38
N VAL A 19 -0.80 -15.11 -13.50
CA VAL A 19 -0.73 -13.72 -13.96
C VAL A 19 0.52 -13.67 -14.80
N GLY A 20 0.32 -13.67 -16.12
CA GLY A 20 1.35 -13.98 -17.09
C GLY A 20 2.65 -13.25 -16.79
N ALA A 21 3.75 -13.95 -16.79
CA ALA A 21 5.12 -13.43 -16.60
C ALA A 21 5.47 -12.26 -17.56
N ALA A 22 4.63 -11.96 -18.53
CA ALA A 22 4.73 -10.84 -19.46
C ALA A 22 4.50 -9.46 -18.82
N PHE A 23 3.97 -9.40 -17.59
CA PHE A 23 3.68 -8.13 -16.91
C PHE A 23 4.34 -8.10 -15.52
N ALA A 24 5.67 -7.95 -15.50
CA ALA A 24 6.35 -7.52 -14.27
C ALA A 24 6.08 -6.02 -14.08
N PRO A 25 5.27 -5.62 -13.08
CA PRO A 25 5.05 -4.20 -12.83
C PRO A 25 6.38 -3.55 -12.48
N ARG A 26 6.69 -2.45 -13.16
CA ARG A 26 7.91 -1.68 -12.89
C ARG A 26 7.87 -1.21 -11.43
N ARG A 27 8.95 -1.44 -10.70
CA ARG A 27 9.08 -0.93 -9.33
C ARG A 27 9.00 0.59 -9.36
N PRO A 28 8.08 1.22 -8.60
CA PRO A 28 8.03 2.67 -8.53
C PRO A 28 9.29 3.21 -7.84
N ASP A 29 9.74 4.38 -8.27
CA ASP A 29 10.74 5.14 -7.52
C ASP A 29 10.07 5.74 -6.28
N VAL A 30 10.44 5.23 -5.10
CA VAL A 30 9.86 5.65 -3.82
C VAL A 30 10.88 6.49 -3.07
N ARG A 31 10.69 7.80 -3.12
CA ARG A 31 11.44 8.75 -2.29
C ARG A 31 10.61 9.13 -1.08
N ILE A 32 11.17 8.96 0.11
CA ILE A 32 10.53 9.34 1.39
C ILE A 32 11.25 10.56 1.95
N VAL A 33 10.51 11.51 2.48
CA VAL A 33 11.00 12.73 3.11
C VAL A 33 10.43 12.81 4.51
N GLU A 34 11.29 13.06 5.50
CA GLU A 34 10.87 13.37 6.87
C GLU A 34 10.67 14.87 7.01
N THR A 35 9.49 15.29 7.46
CA THR A 35 9.18 16.69 7.75
C THR A 35 8.16 16.78 8.88
N GLY A 36 8.43 17.65 9.89
CA GLY A 36 7.52 17.83 11.02
C GLY A 36 7.22 16.55 11.82
N GLY A 37 8.14 15.57 11.83
CA GLY A 37 7.93 14.27 12.46
C GLY A 37 7.02 13.30 11.66
N CYS A 38 6.60 13.70 10.45
CA CYS A 38 5.89 12.88 9.50
C CYS A 38 6.83 12.37 8.41
N PHE A 39 6.54 11.16 7.90
CA PHE A 39 7.24 10.52 6.79
C PHE A 39 6.33 10.53 5.57
N LEU A 40 6.72 11.29 4.54
CA LEU A 40 5.88 11.56 3.38
C LEU A 40 6.56 11.15 2.07
N LEU A 41 5.78 10.78 1.06
CA LEU A 41 6.28 10.60 -0.30
C LEU A 41 6.82 11.93 -0.85
N GLY A 42 7.95 11.91 -1.53
CA GLY A 42 8.71 13.09 -1.96
C GLY A 42 7.93 14.08 -2.84
N GLY A 43 6.94 13.62 -3.60
CA GLY A 43 6.02 14.48 -4.36
C GLY A 43 4.92 15.15 -3.53
N PHE A 44 4.86 14.89 -2.22
CA PHE A 44 3.85 15.49 -1.34
C PHE A 44 4.07 17.00 -1.13
N LEU A 45 5.31 17.44 -1.03
CA LEU A 45 5.64 18.87 -0.84
C LEU A 45 5.19 19.75 -2.02
N GLU A 46 4.88 19.13 -3.15
CA GLU A 46 4.34 19.79 -4.36
C GLU A 46 2.81 19.83 -4.38
N LYS A 47 2.12 19.23 -3.37
CA LYS A 47 0.65 19.22 -3.26
C LYS A 47 0.19 20.29 -2.27
N PRO A 48 -0.20 21.49 -2.72
CA PRO A 48 -0.48 22.63 -1.84
C PRO A 48 -1.76 22.53 -1.00
N HIS A 49 -2.48 21.39 -1.05
CA HIS A 49 -3.86 21.29 -0.55
C HIS A 49 -4.02 20.49 0.76
N LEU A 50 -2.96 19.92 1.32
CA LEU A 50 -3.05 19.15 2.56
C LEU A 50 -2.31 19.88 3.68
N SER A 51 -3.07 20.48 4.60
CA SER A 51 -2.55 21.04 5.84
C SER A 51 -2.57 19.99 6.95
N ALA A 52 -1.56 19.99 7.83
CA ALA A 52 -1.59 19.13 9.02
C ALA A 52 -2.83 19.40 9.90
N ALA A 53 -3.39 20.61 9.85
CA ALA A 53 -4.59 21.00 10.57
C ALA A 53 -5.87 20.32 10.06
N ASP A 54 -5.85 19.75 8.85
CA ASP A 54 -7.01 19.05 8.27
C ASP A 54 -7.17 17.61 8.78
N PHE A 55 -6.22 17.13 9.60
CA PHE A 55 -6.19 15.75 10.07
C PHE A 55 -6.19 15.70 11.62
N PRO A 56 -6.85 14.67 12.19
CA PRO A 56 -6.91 14.52 13.64
C PRO A 56 -5.55 14.24 14.27
N ASP A 57 -4.62 13.65 13.51
CA ASP A 57 -3.28 13.29 13.95
C ASP A 57 -2.32 13.09 12.77
N GLN A 58 -1.04 12.85 13.10
CA GLN A 58 0.02 12.61 12.11
C GLN A 58 -0.20 11.32 11.31
N THR A 59 -0.81 10.30 11.90
CA THR A 59 -1.14 9.05 11.21
C THR A 59 -2.17 9.27 10.12
N GLY A 60 -3.21 10.06 10.38
CA GLY A 60 -4.21 10.46 9.40
C GLY A 60 -3.60 11.25 8.23
N LEU A 61 -2.74 12.23 8.55
CA LEU A 61 -2.00 12.98 7.54
C LEU A 61 -1.15 12.06 6.66
N GLU A 62 -0.31 11.20 7.27
CA GLU A 62 0.57 10.29 6.52
C GLU A 62 -0.22 9.33 5.63
N CYS A 63 -1.29 8.69 6.14
CA CYS A 63 -2.10 7.76 5.34
C CYS A 63 -2.82 8.42 4.17
N SER A 64 -3.20 9.69 4.31
CA SER A 64 -3.85 10.46 3.24
C SER A 64 -2.85 10.94 2.21
N ALA A 65 -1.72 11.47 2.68
CA ALA A 65 -0.65 11.98 1.84
C ALA A 65 0.09 10.88 1.07
N ASN A 66 0.34 9.75 1.72
CA ASN A 66 1.11 8.62 1.20
C ASN A 66 0.26 7.62 0.42
N LYS A 67 -0.88 8.03 -0.14
CA LYS A 67 -1.73 7.16 -0.94
C LYS A 67 -1.21 7.06 -2.37
N LEU A 68 -0.69 5.88 -2.73
CA LEU A 68 -0.33 5.50 -4.09
C LEU A 68 -1.49 4.69 -4.70
N ARG A 69 -2.04 5.16 -5.79
CA ARG A 69 -3.10 4.49 -6.53
C ARG A 69 -2.51 3.73 -7.71
N MET A 70 -2.76 2.44 -7.79
CA MET A 70 -2.19 1.60 -8.85
C MET A 70 -2.83 1.89 -10.21
N GLU A 71 -4.08 2.31 -10.26
CA GLU A 71 -4.77 2.68 -11.50
C GLU A 71 -4.04 3.80 -12.24
N ALA A 72 -3.40 4.71 -11.51
CA ALA A 72 -2.63 5.80 -12.11
C ALA A 72 -1.35 5.35 -12.83
N MET A 73 -0.94 4.09 -12.65
CA MET A 73 0.27 3.50 -13.24
C MET A 73 0.00 2.74 -14.54
N PHE A 74 -1.26 2.54 -14.90
CA PHE A 74 -1.68 1.74 -16.06
C PHE A 74 -2.67 2.49 -16.94
N ASP A 75 -2.70 2.11 -18.22
CA ASP A 75 -3.80 2.50 -19.10
C ASP A 75 -5.13 1.92 -18.58
N ALA A 76 -6.20 2.72 -18.65
CA ALA A 76 -7.50 2.34 -18.12
C ALA A 76 -8.04 1.02 -18.72
N ARG A 77 -7.72 0.73 -20.00
CA ARG A 77 -8.14 -0.51 -20.66
C ARG A 77 -7.41 -1.72 -20.07
N ILE A 78 -6.14 -1.57 -19.73
CA ILE A 78 -5.33 -2.62 -19.10
C ILE A 78 -5.85 -2.86 -17.69
N ALA A 79 -6.08 -1.80 -16.92
CA ALA A 79 -6.59 -1.87 -15.56
C ALA A 79 -7.94 -2.61 -15.49
N SER A 80 -8.87 -2.32 -16.40
CA SER A 80 -10.21 -2.95 -16.43
C SER A 80 -10.20 -4.39 -16.96
N SER A 81 -9.29 -4.75 -17.87
CA SER A 81 -9.22 -6.09 -18.43
C SER A 81 -8.49 -7.11 -17.55
N CYS A 82 -7.63 -6.65 -16.65
CA CYS A 82 -6.82 -7.48 -15.76
C CYS A 82 -6.82 -6.95 -14.32
N PRO A 83 -7.94 -7.04 -13.58
CA PRO A 83 -8.04 -6.45 -12.23
C PRO A 83 -6.96 -6.94 -11.25
N LEU A 84 -6.57 -8.23 -11.31
CA LEU A 84 -5.50 -8.78 -10.46
C LEU A 84 -4.12 -8.19 -10.76
N LEU A 85 -3.93 -7.55 -11.93
CA LEU A 85 -2.71 -6.81 -12.22
C LEU A 85 -2.53 -5.62 -11.26
N LEU A 86 -3.62 -4.92 -10.91
CA LEU A 86 -3.57 -3.82 -9.95
C LEU A 86 -3.16 -4.32 -8.57
N LEU A 87 -3.69 -5.46 -8.13
CA LEU A 87 -3.27 -6.08 -6.87
C LEU A 87 -1.78 -6.47 -6.91
N THR A 88 -1.33 -7.09 -8.01
CA THR A 88 0.09 -7.45 -8.21
C THR A 88 0.99 -6.21 -8.11
N ALA A 89 0.63 -5.13 -8.81
CA ALA A 89 1.35 -3.86 -8.75
C ALA A 89 1.35 -3.28 -7.33
N GLY A 90 0.22 -3.36 -6.62
CA GLY A 90 0.09 -2.93 -5.23
C GLY A 90 1.04 -3.68 -4.31
N LEU A 91 1.15 -5.00 -4.45
CA LEU A 91 2.05 -5.82 -3.65
C LEU A 91 3.53 -5.51 -3.95
N VAL A 92 3.91 -5.33 -5.23
CA VAL A 92 5.28 -4.91 -5.62
C VAL A 92 5.59 -3.53 -5.05
N THR A 93 4.66 -2.58 -5.17
CA THR A 93 4.80 -1.23 -4.62
C THR A 93 4.93 -1.25 -3.10
N ALA A 94 4.10 -2.03 -2.40
CA ALA A 94 4.16 -2.17 -0.95
C ALA A 94 5.51 -2.73 -0.48
N ARG A 95 6.09 -3.69 -1.21
CA ARG A 95 7.45 -4.19 -0.95
C ARG A 95 8.48 -3.09 -1.12
N THR A 96 8.44 -2.34 -2.22
CA THR A 96 9.38 -1.23 -2.49
C THR A 96 9.29 -0.14 -1.41
N VAL A 97 8.07 0.21 -0.99
CA VAL A 97 7.81 1.14 0.13
C VAL A 97 8.40 0.59 1.43
N SER A 98 8.19 -0.68 1.73
CA SER A 98 8.72 -1.34 2.93
C SER A 98 10.26 -1.31 2.96
N GLU A 99 10.91 -1.62 1.83
CA GLU A 99 12.36 -1.57 1.68
C GLU A 99 12.90 -0.13 1.85
N ALA A 100 12.18 0.87 1.34
CA ALA A 100 12.55 2.28 1.53
C ALA A 100 12.42 2.71 2.99
N LEU A 101 11.31 2.35 3.66
CA LEU A 101 11.04 2.70 5.06
C LEU A 101 12.00 2.04 6.05
N SER A 102 12.53 0.85 5.74
CA SER A 102 13.47 0.15 6.63
C SER A 102 14.78 0.90 6.86
N ARG A 103 15.07 1.94 6.07
CA ARG A 103 16.24 2.82 6.20
C ARG A 103 16.04 3.94 7.21
N TYR A 104 14.80 4.15 7.68
CA TYR A 104 14.46 5.22 8.62
C TYR A 104 14.28 4.67 10.04
N PRO A 105 14.59 5.47 11.07
CA PRO A 105 14.38 5.08 12.45
C PRO A 105 12.88 5.03 12.78
N GLY A 106 12.47 3.96 13.47
CA GLY A 106 11.08 3.76 13.90
C GLY A 106 10.41 2.57 13.24
N ARG A 107 9.12 2.41 13.55
CA ARG A 107 8.28 1.34 13.03
C ARG A 107 7.21 1.93 12.13
N PHE A 108 6.93 1.28 11.01
CA PHE A 108 5.98 1.77 10.02
C PHE A 108 5.02 0.65 9.62
N ASN A 109 3.74 0.99 9.48
CA ASN A 109 2.77 0.12 8.81
C ASN A 109 2.74 0.44 7.32
N VAL A 110 2.74 -0.60 6.50
CA VAL A 110 2.42 -0.56 5.07
C VAL A 110 1.07 -1.25 4.89
N ILE A 111 0.17 -0.59 4.17
CA ILE A 111 -1.21 -1.01 3.98
C ILE A 111 -1.49 -1.16 2.50
N VAL A 112 -2.05 -2.29 2.10
CA VAL A 112 -2.57 -2.53 0.76
C VAL A 112 -4.08 -2.71 0.88
N SER A 113 -4.85 -1.93 0.12
CA SER A 113 -6.29 -2.11 -0.01
C SER A 113 -6.67 -2.38 -1.47
N TYR A 114 -7.60 -3.34 -1.68
CA TYR A 114 -8.04 -3.76 -3.00
C TYR A 114 -9.52 -4.17 -2.96
N ASP A 115 -10.35 -3.55 -3.80
CA ASP A 115 -11.81 -3.78 -3.86
C ASP A 115 -12.26 -4.68 -5.03
N GLY A 116 -11.35 -5.06 -5.92
CA GLY A 116 -11.61 -5.81 -7.14
C GLY A 116 -11.37 -4.98 -8.40
N GLU A 117 -11.46 -3.67 -8.30
CA GLU A 117 -11.33 -2.71 -9.42
C GLU A 117 -10.22 -1.70 -9.20
N SER A 118 -9.93 -1.38 -7.95
CA SER A 118 -8.91 -0.42 -7.54
C SER A 118 -7.95 -0.97 -6.50
N CYS A 119 -6.70 -0.53 -6.55
CA CYS A 119 -5.70 -0.89 -5.56
C CYS A 119 -4.95 0.34 -5.06
N ALA A 120 -4.83 0.45 -3.75
CA ALA A 120 -4.07 1.53 -3.13
C ALA A 120 -3.05 1.00 -2.12
N VAL A 121 -1.86 1.61 -2.14
CA VAL A 121 -0.82 1.40 -1.12
C VAL A 121 -0.68 2.66 -0.29
N ARG A 122 -0.63 2.49 1.04
CA ARG A 122 -0.41 3.57 1.99
C ARG A 122 0.65 3.17 3.00
N PHE A 123 1.23 4.13 3.67
CA PHE A 123 2.04 3.87 4.84
C PHE A 123 1.94 5.00 5.86
N HIS A 124 2.25 4.65 7.10
CA HIS A 124 2.37 5.60 8.21
C HIS A 124 3.33 5.10 9.27
N LYS A 125 3.93 6.00 10.03
CA LYS A 125 4.69 5.66 11.24
C LYS A 125 3.74 5.15 12.32
N ILE A 126 4.14 4.10 13.03
CA ILE A 126 3.37 3.56 14.17
C ILE A 126 3.60 4.47 15.37
N ARG A 127 2.52 5.03 15.92
CA ARG A 127 2.52 5.92 17.09
C ARG A 127 1.52 5.42 18.13
N ALA A 128 1.86 5.58 19.41
CA ALA A 128 0.96 5.24 20.50
C ALA A 128 -0.32 6.09 20.43
N GLY A 129 -1.47 5.45 20.56
CA GLY A 129 -2.77 6.13 20.56
C GLY A 129 -3.28 6.57 19.19
N GLN A 130 -2.49 6.45 18.11
CA GLN A 130 -2.90 6.82 16.76
C GLN A 130 -3.14 5.56 15.91
N ARG A 131 -4.24 5.55 15.15
CA ARG A 131 -4.61 4.42 14.27
C ARG A 131 -5.25 4.93 13.00
N TRP A 132 -4.90 4.28 11.87
CA TRP A 132 -5.60 4.46 10.60
C TRP A 132 -6.67 3.41 10.38
N LEU A 133 -6.36 2.15 10.67
CA LEU A 133 -7.28 1.03 10.51
C LEU A 133 -7.91 0.63 11.85
N ALA A 134 -9.14 0.13 11.79
CA ALA A 134 -9.75 -0.57 12.89
C ALA A 134 -8.92 -1.81 13.29
N GLU A 135 -9.02 -2.24 14.53
CA GLU A 135 -8.29 -3.42 15.01
C GLU A 135 -8.80 -4.70 14.35
N ASP A 136 -10.11 -4.79 14.18
CA ASP A 136 -10.78 -5.85 13.42
C ASP A 136 -10.88 -5.43 11.95
N LEU A 137 -10.08 -6.09 11.11
CA LEU A 137 -10.07 -5.84 9.66
C LEU A 137 -11.28 -6.46 8.94
N GLU A 138 -12.02 -7.37 9.57
CA GLU A 138 -13.20 -8.00 8.96
C GLU A 138 -14.36 -7.03 8.77
N GLY A 139 -14.33 -5.89 9.48
CA GLY A 139 -15.28 -4.78 9.27
C GLY A 139 -15.16 -4.09 7.90
N TYR A 140 -14.04 -4.27 7.19
CA TYR A 140 -13.86 -3.76 5.82
C TYR A 140 -14.45 -4.75 4.81
N VAL A 141 -15.79 -4.77 4.70
CA VAL A 141 -16.53 -5.77 3.91
C VAL A 141 -16.41 -5.56 2.39
N ASP A 142 -16.18 -4.32 1.94
CA ASP A 142 -16.13 -3.95 0.52
C ASP A 142 -14.73 -4.05 -0.09
N GLU A 143 -13.69 -4.10 0.74
CA GLU A 143 -12.31 -4.17 0.27
C GLU A 143 -11.50 -5.24 1.01
N GLY A 144 -10.55 -5.84 0.28
CA GLY A 144 -9.49 -6.64 0.86
C GLY A 144 -8.43 -5.72 1.46
N VAL A 145 -8.09 -5.93 2.74
CA VAL A 145 -7.08 -5.13 3.46
C VAL A 145 -5.95 -6.05 3.92
N LEU A 146 -4.73 -5.64 3.62
CA LEU A 146 -3.48 -6.23 4.11
C LEU A 146 -2.67 -5.15 4.82
N VAL A 147 -2.20 -5.42 6.03
CA VAL A 147 -1.28 -4.55 6.76
C VAL A 147 -0.10 -5.34 7.30
N PHE A 148 1.09 -4.78 7.17
CA PHE A 148 2.32 -5.36 7.71
C PHE A 148 3.30 -4.26 8.12
N GLU A 149 4.21 -4.61 9.02
CA GLU A 149 5.26 -3.69 9.46
C GLU A 149 6.42 -3.71 8.45
N ALA A 150 6.91 -2.54 8.09
CA ALA A 150 8.03 -2.39 7.17
C ALA A 150 9.29 -3.11 7.68
N GLY A 151 10.05 -3.68 6.76
CA GLY A 151 11.24 -4.47 7.08
C GLY A 151 10.95 -5.90 7.54
N THR A 152 9.67 -6.29 7.75
CA THR A 152 9.34 -7.69 8.03
C THR A 152 9.27 -8.50 6.75
N ALA A 153 9.73 -9.76 6.82
CA ALA A 153 9.55 -10.69 5.72
C ALA A 153 8.05 -10.95 5.52
N VAL A 154 7.51 -10.49 4.41
CA VAL A 154 6.14 -10.77 4.01
C VAL A 154 6.18 -11.91 3.00
N PRO A 155 5.46 -13.01 3.22
CA PRO A 155 5.36 -14.08 2.24
C PRO A 155 4.48 -13.61 1.07
N PHE A 156 5.05 -12.76 0.21
CA PHE A 156 4.42 -12.46 -1.06
C PHE A 156 4.38 -13.74 -1.90
N PRO A 157 3.34 -13.95 -2.72
CA PRO A 157 3.33 -15.04 -3.68
C PRO A 157 4.66 -15.08 -4.44
N ALA A 158 5.20 -16.27 -4.70
CA ALA A 158 6.51 -16.47 -5.37
C ALA A 158 6.62 -15.74 -6.74
N LEU A 159 5.50 -15.40 -7.37
CA LEU A 159 5.39 -14.61 -8.59
C LEU A 159 5.98 -13.19 -8.48
N LEU A 160 6.26 -12.70 -7.25
CA LEU A 160 6.80 -11.36 -7.00
C LEU A 160 8.30 -11.40 -6.64
N SER A 161 8.95 -12.56 -6.79
CA SER A 161 10.35 -12.79 -6.40
C SER A 161 11.35 -12.59 -7.55
N ALA A 162 10.92 -12.07 -8.67
CA ALA A 162 11.77 -11.78 -9.83
C ALA A 162 12.28 -10.32 -9.82
#